data_d668e37aec1eb9233cb4c83eff08dc78
#
_entry.id   d668e37aec1eb9233cb4c83eff08dc78
#
_cell.length_a   1.000
_cell.length_b   1.000
_cell.length_c   1.000
_cell.angle_alpha   90.00
_cell.angle_beta   90.00
_cell.angle_gamma   90.00
#
_symmetry.space_group_name_H-M   'P 1'
#
loop_
_entity.id
_entity.type
_entity.pdbx_description
1 polymer ?
#
loop_
_entity_poly.entity_id
_entity_poly.type
_entity_poly.pdbx_seq_one_letter_code
_entity_poly.pdbx_strand_id
1 'polypeptide(L)'
;IQRIPGVSITRSNGEGRNISVRGLGPQFTRVRLNGMEAMSSMGSTDAEGGTNRGRNFDFNIFASELFNSITVRKTAEAEVEEGSLGATVDLRTSRPFDYDGFTLATSLQWGYNDLSESYDPRVAFLISDTFMDDRLGVLFSIAFGDRESREEGASTVRWQSGAFQTVGGL
;
A
#
# COMPACT_ATOMS: atom_id res chain seq x y z
N ILE A 1 1.33 5.80 9.01
CA ILE A 1 2.73 5.55 8.59
C ILE A 1 3.53 6.87 8.48
N GLN A 2 2.98 7.93 7.91
CA GLN A 2 3.68 9.23 7.71
C GLN A 2 4.26 9.87 8.98
N ARG A 3 3.75 9.52 10.16
CA ARG A 3 4.23 10.07 11.45
C ARG A 3 5.47 9.34 11.98
N ILE A 4 5.93 8.28 11.31
CA ILE A 4 7.10 7.52 11.74
C ILE A 4 8.36 8.22 11.22
N PRO A 5 9.30 8.64 12.08
CA PRO A 5 10.51 9.32 11.64
C PRO A 5 11.30 8.51 10.63
N GLY A 6 11.74 9.14 9.53
CA GLY A 6 12.50 8.48 8.47
C GLY A 6 11.68 7.61 7.53
N VAL A 7 10.36 7.67 7.60
CA VAL A 7 9.44 7.05 6.64
C VAL A 7 8.79 8.16 5.82
N SER A 8 8.86 8.04 4.51
CA SER A 8 8.16 8.92 3.56
C SER A 8 7.25 8.10 2.66
N ILE A 9 6.17 8.72 2.23
CA ILE A 9 5.25 8.10 1.28
C ILE A 9 5.57 8.65 -0.11
N THR A 10 5.82 7.73 -1.03
CA THR A 10 5.92 8.04 -2.45
C THR A 10 4.53 8.01 -3.04
N ARG A 11 4.19 9.08 -3.72
CA ARG A 11 2.89 9.22 -4.38
C ARG A 11 3.03 8.86 -5.84
N SER A 12 2.08 8.09 -6.33
CA SER A 12 1.87 7.82 -7.74
C SER A 12 0.41 8.09 -8.05
N ASN A 13 0.13 8.81 -9.12
CA ASN A 13 -1.21 9.29 -9.50
C ASN A 13 -1.90 10.08 -8.36
N GLY A 14 -1.14 10.95 -7.68
CA GLY A 14 -1.67 11.74 -6.56
C GLY A 14 -1.83 10.97 -5.24
N GLU A 15 -1.59 9.66 -5.22
CA GLU A 15 -1.83 8.78 -4.09
C GLU A 15 -0.59 8.22 -3.46
N GLY A 16 -0.64 8.07 -2.14
CA GLY A 16 0.41 7.43 -1.39
C GLY A 16 0.37 5.92 -1.56
N ARG A 17 1.03 5.40 -2.57
CA ARG A 17 1.05 3.95 -2.88
C ARG A 17 2.20 3.20 -2.26
N ASN A 18 3.35 3.85 -2.18
CA ASN A 18 4.59 3.22 -1.74
C ASN A 18 5.18 3.95 -0.55
N ILE A 19 6.02 3.26 0.20
CA ILE A 19 6.80 3.86 1.27
C ILE A 19 8.29 3.77 0.96
N SER A 20 9.00 4.83 1.28
CA SER A 20 10.46 4.90 1.29
C SER A 20 10.95 5.05 2.72
N VAL A 21 11.98 4.34 3.08
CA VAL A 21 12.53 4.37 4.44
C VAL A 21 14.00 4.75 4.39
N ARG A 22 14.37 5.79 5.19
CA ARG A 22 15.74 6.31 5.27
C ARG A 22 16.29 6.76 3.91
N GLY A 23 15.44 7.28 3.03
CA GLY A 23 15.83 7.72 1.68
C GLY A 23 16.05 6.58 0.67
N LEU A 24 15.89 5.33 1.09
CA LEU A 24 15.91 4.19 0.17
C LEU A 24 14.53 4.03 -0.48
N GLY A 25 14.54 3.77 -1.78
CA GLY A 25 13.32 3.60 -2.57
C GLY A 25 12.45 2.42 -2.11
N PRO A 26 11.21 2.37 -2.57
CA PRO A 26 10.24 1.34 -2.13
C PRO A 26 10.68 -0.10 -2.40
N GLN A 27 11.48 -0.31 -3.43
CA GLN A 27 12.02 -1.63 -3.81
C GLN A 27 12.97 -2.22 -2.76
N PHE A 28 13.47 -1.42 -1.82
CA PHE A 28 14.33 -1.85 -0.72
C PHE A 28 13.56 -2.13 0.57
N THR A 29 12.24 -1.96 0.54
CA THR A 29 11.35 -2.22 1.67
C THR A 29 10.61 -3.53 1.45
N ARG A 30 10.69 -4.42 2.43
CA ARG A 30 9.95 -5.68 2.44
C ARG A 30 8.64 -5.49 3.20
N VAL A 31 7.56 -6.01 2.66
CA VAL A 31 6.25 -5.98 3.33
C VAL A 31 5.80 -7.41 3.60
N ARG A 32 5.39 -7.66 4.84
CA ARG A 32 4.84 -8.95 5.27
C ARG A 32 3.42 -8.77 5.78
N LEU A 33 2.57 -9.69 5.39
CA LEU A 33 1.19 -9.79 5.87
C LEU A 33 1.07 -11.01 6.78
N ASN A 34 0.79 -10.79 8.05
CA ASN A 34 0.73 -11.85 9.06
C ASN A 34 1.98 -12.74 9.10
N GLY A 35 3.15 -12.15 8.87
CA GLY A 35 4.44 -12.84 8.86
C GLY A 35 4.84 -13.48 7.52
N MET A 36 3.96 -13.49 6.53
CA MET A 36 4.25 -13.97 5.17
C MET A 36 4.63 -12.81 4.26
N GLU A 37 5.59 -13.01 3.37
CA GLU A 37 5.93 -12.00 2.37
C GLU A 37 4.73 -11.71 1.48
N ALA A 38 4.34 -10.45 1.45
CA ALA A 38 3.27 -10.01 0.58
C ALA A 38 3.82 -9.79 -0.83
N MET A 39 3.32 -10.55 -1.78
CA MET A 39 3.64 -10.34 -3.19
C MET A 39 3.02 -9.01 -3.64
N SER A 40 3.84 -8.16 -4.24
CA SER A 40 3.37 -6.93 -4.81
C SER A 40 3.22 -7.06 -6.31
N SER A 41 2.08 -6.70 -6.81
CA SER A 41 1.91 -6.40 -8.22
C SER A 41 1.47 -4.94 -8.31
N MET A 42 2.38 -4.07 -8.59
CA MET A 42 1.98 -2.73 -9.02
C MET A 42 1.54 -2.84 -10.48
N GLY A 43 0.28 -2.49 -10.74
CA GLY A 43 -0.15 -2.18 -12.07
C GLY A 43 0.76 -1.05 -12.60
N SER A 44 1.54 -1.34 -13.62
CA SER A 44 2.39 -0.36 -14.24
C SER A 44 1.53 0.68 -14.92
N THR A 45 1.58 1.91 -14.44
CA THR A 45 1.20 3.05 -15.27
C THR A 45 2.50 3.58 -15.88
N ASP A 46 2.50 3.86 -17.16
CA ASP A 46 3.64 4.48 -17.87
C ASP A 46 3.98 5.89 -17.38
N ALA A 47 3.23 6.41 -16.42
CA ALA A 47 3.40 7.74 -15.86
C ALA A 47 4.80 8.02 -15.28
N GLU A 48 5.51 7.00 -14.84
CA GLU A 48 6.89 7.10 -14.35
C GLU A 48 7.94 6.70 -15.43
N GLY A 49 7.55 6.51 -16.68
CA GLY A 49 8.46 6.32 -17.80
C GLY A 49 9.16 4.97 -17.86
N GLY A 50 8.63 3.94 -17.24
CA GLY A 50 9.22 2.61 -17.28
C GLY A 50 8.24 1.49 -16.96
N THR A 51 8.49 0.31 -17.53
CA THR A 51 7.79 -0.91 -17.10
C THR A 51 8.13 -1.18 -15.65
N ASN A 52 7.14 -1.11 -14.76
CA ASN A 52 7.33 -1.37 -13.36
C ASN A 52 7.53 -2.87 -13.11
N ARG A 53 8.79 -3.26 -13.04
CA ARG A 53 9.24 -4.60 -12.66
C ARG A 53 9.81 -4.62 -11.23
N GLY A 54 9.50 -3.60 -10.44
CA GLY A 54 9.98 -3.46 -9.08
C GLY A 54 9.28 -4.42 -8.12
N ARG A 55 9.91 -4.67 -6.97
CA ARG A 55 9.33 -5.38 -5.83
C ARG A 55 8.58 -4.44 -4.88
N ASN A 56 7.95 -3.43 -5.42
CA ASN A 56 7.28 -2.42 -4.62
C ASN A 56 5.91 -2.94 -4.18
N PHE A 57 5.60 -2.80 -2.90
CA PHE A 57 4.29 -3.14 -2.39
C PHE A 57 3.35 -1.94 -2.53
N ASP A 58 2.20 -2.16 -3.14
CA ASP A 58 1.13 -1.15 -3.22
C ASP A 58 0.22 -1.26 -2.00
N PHE A 59 0.31 -0.28 -1.11
CA PHE A 59 -0.51 -0.23 0.10
C PHE A 59 -1.99 0.06 -0.18
N ASN A 60 -2.35 0.48 -1.39
CA ASN A 60 -3.73 0.74 -1.77
C ASN A 60 -4.53 -0.51 -2.15
N ILE A 61 -3.85 -1.66 -2.33
CA ILE A 61 -4.52 -2.93 -2.64
C ILE A 61 -5.45 -3.36 -1.51
N PHE A 62 -5.05 -3.04 -0.27
CA PHE A 62 -5.81 -3.45 0.91
C PHE A 62 -6.46 -2.25 1.58
N ALA A 63 -7.68 -2.45 2.04
CA ALA A 63 -8.34 -1.47 2.90
C ALA A 63 -7.61 -1.40 4.25
N SER A 64 -7.34 -0.18 4.71
CA SER A 64 -6.62 0.05 5.98
C SER A 64 -7.37 -0.52 7.19
N GLU A 65 -8.67 -0.64 7.08
CA GLU A 65 -9.58 -1.15 8.10
C GLU A 65 -9.39 -2.65 8.41
N LEU A 66 -8.74 -3.37 7.49
CA LEU A 66 -8.42 -4.78 7.70
C LEU A 66 -7.25 -4.99 8.66
N PHE A 67 -6.46 -3.95 8.91
CA PHE A 67 -5.24 -4.06 9.72
C PHE A 67 -5.45 -3.54 11.12
N ASN A 68 -5.05 -4.35 12.09
CA ASN A 68 -5.00 -3.96 13.49
C ASN A 68 -3.71 -3.18 13.80
N SER A 69 -2.60 -3.60 13.22
CA SER A 69 -1.32 -2.95 13.50
C SER A 69 -0.37 -2.95 12.29
N ILE A 70 0.48 -1.94 12.27
CA ILE A 70 1.57 -1.78 11.30
C ILE A 70 2.86 -1.56 12.08
N THR A 71 3.80 -2.47 11.93
CA THR A 71 5.12 -2.36 12.56
C THR A 71 6.18 -2.13 11.49
N VAL A 72 6.97 -1.06 11.64
CA VAL A 72 8.09 -0.76 10.73
C VAL A 72 9.41 -1.02 11.44
N ARG A 73 10.09 -2.07 11.03
CA ARG A 73 11.41 -2.46 11.53
C ARG A 73 12.48 -1.86 10.63
N LYS A 74 13.23 -0.91 11.15
CA LYS A 74 14.25 -0.16 10.40
C LYS A 74 15.65 -0.75 10.51
N THR A 75 15.85 -1.64 11.47
CA THR A 75 17.13 -2.31 11.74
C THR A 75 16.98 -3.79 11.49
N ALA A 76 18.05 -4.42 11.02
CA ALA A 76 18.12 -5.87 10.96
C ALA A 76 18.11 -6.45 12.38
N GLU A 77 17.30 -7.46 12.59
CA GLU A 77 17.20 -8.25 13.82
C GLU A 77 17.31 -9.72 13.43
N ALA A 78 17.87 -10.55 14.29
CA ALA A 78 18.09 -11.97 13.99
C ALA A 78 16.77 -12.75 13.72
N GLU A 79 15.66 -12.25 14.25
CA GLU A 79 14.33 -12.84 14.05
C GLU A 79 13.65 -12.38 12.74
N VAL A 80 14.23 -11.38 12.08
CA VAL A 80 13.65 -10.84 10.85
C VAL A 80 14.40 -11.42 9.67
N GLU A 81 13.66 -12.03 8.77
CA GLU A 81 14.20 -12.56 7.53
C GLU A 81 14.96 -11.50 6.75
N GLU A 82 16.16 -11.84 6.32
CA GLU A 82 17.03 -10.95 5.56
C GLU A 82 16.44 -10.58 4.20
N GLY A 83 16.92 -9.48 3.61
CA GLY A 83 16.57 -9.07 2.24
C GLY A 83 15.92 -7.70 2.12
N SER A 84 15.77 -6.95 3.22
CA SER A 84 15.40 -5.54 3.18
C SER A 84 16.56 -4.64 3.60
N LEU A 85 16.99 -3.77 2.70
CA LEU A 85 18.01 -2.75 3.02
C LEU A 85 17.38 -1.51 3.69
N GLY A 86 16.12 -1.21 3.37
CA GLY A 86 15.41 -0.05 3.90
C GLY A 86 14.71 -0.36 5.23
N ALA A 87 13.74 -1.23 5.17
CA ALA A 87 12.96 -1.66 6.33
C ALA A 87 12.13 -2.91 6.01
N THR A 88 11.72 -3.60 7.06
CA THR A 88 10.65 -4.59 6.99
C THR A 88 9.40 -4.01 7.61
N VAL A 89 8.29 -4.08 6.88
CA VAL A 89 6.97 -3.63 7.32
C VAL A 89 6.09 -4.83 7.57
N ASP A 90 5.68 -5.02 8.80
CA ASP A 90 4.75 -6.07 9.20
C ASP A 90 3.34 -5.50 9.32
N LEU A 91 2.45 -5.99 8.49
CA LEU A 91 1.02 -5.73 8.54
C LEU A 91 0.34 -6.89 9.26
N ARG A 92 -0.43 -6.59 10.28
CA ARG A 92 -1.21 -7.60 11.01
C ARG A 92 -2.70 -7.32 10.84
N THR A 93 -3.42 -8.32 10.39
CA THR A 93 -4.88 -8.31 10.41
C THR A 93 -5.39 -8.55 11.83
N SER A 94 -6.57 -8.07 12.12
CA SER A 94 -7.25 -8.33 13.38
C SER A 94 -7.51 -9.81 13.59
N ARG A 95 -7.40 -10.25 14.82
CA ARG A 95 -7.77 -11.59 15.27
C ARG A 95 -8.97 -11.52 16.20
N PRO A 96 -9.77 -12.58 16.34
CA PRO A 96 -10.93 -12.56 17.24
C PRO A 96 -10.60 -12.16 18.66
N PHE A 97 -9.46 -12.65 19.17
CA PHE A 97 -9.00 -12.39 20.55
C PHE A 97 -8.31 -11.02 20.74
N ASP A 98 -8.24 -10.21 19.70
CA ASP A 98 -7.80 -8.81 19.81
C ASP A 98 -8.95 -7.90 20.30
N TYR A 99 -10.15 -8.44 20.42
CA TYR A 99 -11.37 -7.75 20.86
C TYR A 99 -11.98 -8.43 22.08
N ASP A 100 -12.54 -7.63 22.98
CA ASP A 100 -13.24 -8.11 24.16
C ASP A 100 -14.70 -8.46 23.80
N GLY A 101 -14.96 -9.72 23.47
CA GLY A 101 -16.31 -10.21 23.16
C GLY A 101 -16.85 -9.72 21.82
N PHE A 102 -18.18 -9.54 21.75
CA PHE A 102 -18.83 -9.13 20.53
C PHE A 102 -18.41 -7.73 20.06
N THR A 103 -17.86 -7.66 18.88
CA THR A 103 -17.44 -6.40 18.25
C THR A 103 -18.01 -6.29 16.85
N LEU A 104 -18.60 -5.15 16.53
CA LEU A 104 -19.09 -4.78 15.22
C LEU A 104 -18.48 -3.44 14.81
N ALA A 105 -17.72 -3.43 13.76
CA ALA A 105 -17.15 -2.21 13.18
C ALA A 105 -17.56 -2.05 11.71
N THR A 106 -18.01 -0.86 11.36
CA THR A 106 -18.36 -0.50 9.99
C THR A 106 -17.69 0.82 9.64
N SER A 107 -17.17 0.90 8.43
CA SER A 107 -16.60 2.12 7.87
C SER A 107 -17.23 2.40 6.53
N LEU A 108 -17.70 3.63 6.35
CA LEU A 108 -18.23 4.14 5.09
C LEU A 108 -17.44 5.39 4.75
N GLN A 109 -16.76 5.36 3.62
CA GLN A 109 -16.00 6.49 3.10
C GLN A 109 -16.51 6.83 1.71
N TRP A 110 -16.63 8.11 1.45
CA TRP A 110 -17.05 8.64 0.17
C TRP A 110 -16.02 9.64 -0.30
N GLY A 111 -15.31 9.33 -1.36
CA GLY A 111 -14.38 10.23 -2.02
C GLY A 111 -15.02 10.83 -3.28
N TYR A 112 -14.61 12.03 -3.63
CA TYR A 112 -14.88 12.61 -4.95
C TYR A 112 -13.57 13.06 -5.55
N ASN A 113 -13.31 12.60 -6.77
CA ASN A 113 -12.12 13.00 -7.51
C ASN A 113 -12.53 14.02 -8.58
N ASP A 114 -12.07 15.24 -8.41
CA ASP A 114 -12.41 16.38 -9.28
C ASP A 114 -11.87 16.21 -10.71
N LEU A 115 -10.71 15.55 -10.86
CA LEU A 115 -10.08 15.38 -12.16
C LEU A 115 -10.74 14.27 -13.01
N SER A 116 -11.17 13.20 -12.38
CA SER A 116 -11.92 12.10 -13.04
C SER A 116 -13.42 12.32 -13.02
N GLU A 117 -13.90 13.31 -12.25
CA GLU A 117 -15.33 13.58 -12.00
C GLU A 117 -16.07 12.33 -11.48
N SER A 118 -15.36 11.47 -10.75
CA SER A 118 -15.86 10.20 -10.25
C SER A 118 -16.03 10.18 -8.74
N TYR A 119 -16.92 9.32 -8.28
CA TYR A 119 -17.11 9.03 -6.87
C TYR A 119 -16.40 7.73 -6.51
N ASP A 120 -15.65 7.77 -5.43
CA ASP A 120 -14.85 6.63 -4.92
C ASP A 120 -15.49 6.10 -3.62
N PRO A 121 -16.51 5.24 -3.70
CA PRO A 121 -17.09 4.64 -2.50
C PRO A 121 -16.16 3.58 -1.91
N ARG A 122 -16.03 3.58 -0.60
CA ARG A 122 -15.35 2.53 0.15
C ARG A 122 -16.21 2.10 1.33
N VAL A 123 -16.40 0.80 1.46
CA VAL A 123 -17.16 0.19 2.54
C VAL A 123 -16.30 -0.88 3.18
N ALA A 124 -16.20 -0.87 4.50
CA ALA A 124 -15.57 -1.94 5.25
C ALA A 124 -16.51 -2.38 6.39
N PHE A 125 -16.51 -3.68 6.64
CA PHE A 125 -17.30 -4.32 7.67
C PHE A 125 -16.44 -5.35 8.39
N LEU A 126 -16.55 -5.37 9.71
CA LEU A 126 -15.90 -6.33 10.57
C LEU A 126 -16.88 -6.75 11.68
N ILE A 127 -16.98 -8.04 11.88
CA ILE A 127 -17.68 -8.64 13.00
C ILE A 127 -16.76 -9.66 13.67
N SER A 128 -16.70 -9.63 14.98
CA SER A 128 -15.92 -10.53 15.79
C SER A 128 -16.68 -10.91 17.03
N ASP A 129 -16.55 -12.15 17.47
CA ASP A 129 -17.08 -12.61 18.74
C ASP A 129 -16.23 -13.74 19.31
N THR A 130 -16.25 -13.87 20.63
CA THR A 130 -15.58 -14.95 21.36
C THR A 130 -16.61 -15.75 22.16
N PHE A 131 -16.41 -17.08 22.16
CA PHE A 131 -17.32 -18.05 22.75
C PHE A 131 -16.56 -19.02 23.66
N MET A 132 -17.29 -19.73 24.52
CA MET A 132 -16.76 -20.79 25.40
C MET A 132 -15.66 -20.28 26.36
N ASP A 133 -15.90 -19.20 27.06
CA ASP A 133 -14.92 -18.57 27.96
C ASP A 133 -13.59 -18.28 27.23
N ASP A 134 -13.68 -17.59 26.09
CA ASP A 134 -12.56 -17.19 25.23
C ASP A 134 -11.72 -18.33 24.66
N ARG A 135 -12.31 -19.52 24.50
CA ARG A 135 -11.65 -20.64 23.85
C ARG A 135 -11.87 -20.70 22.34
N LEU A 136 -12.96 -20.14 21.87
CA LEU A 136 -13.29 -20.09 20.45
C LEU A 136 -13.56 -18.64 20.05
N GLY A 137 -12.81 -18.14 19.09
CA GLY A 137 -13.01 -16.82 18.51
C GLY A 137 -13.30 -16.91 17.02
N VAL A 138 -14.29 -16.15 16.56
CA VAL A 138 -14.64 -16.05 15.14
C VAL A 138 -14.58 -14.59 14.74
N LEU A 139 -13.90 -14.31 13.61
CA LEU A 139 -13.85 -12.98 13.02
C LEU A 139 -14.13 -13.09 11.53
N PHE A 140 -15.00 -12.22 11.06
CA PHE A 140 -15.24 -12.02 9.65
C PHE A 140 -15.04 -10.54 9.31
N SER A 141 -14.26 -10.28 8.28
CA SER A 141 -14.07 -8.93 7.76
C SER A 141 -14.13 -8.91 6.24
N ILE A 142 -14.75 -7.89 5.71
CA ILE A 142 -14.83 -7.64 4.28
C ILE A 142 -14.65 -6.15 4.03
N ALA A 143 -13.90 -5.83 2.98
CA ALA A 143 -13.79 -4.46 2.50
C ALA A 143 -14.00 -4.45 0.99
N PHE A 144 -14.76 -3.47 0.55
CA PHE A 144 -15.00 -3.18 -0.85
C PHE A 144 -14.68 -1.72 -1.11
N GLY A 145 -13.99 -1.45 -2.20
CA GLY A 145 -13.73 -0.10 -2.65
C GLY A 145 -13.63 -0.09 -4.16
N ASP A 146 -14.28 0.88 -4.77
CA ASP A 146 -14.13 1.19 -6.18
C ASP A 146 -13.47 2.55 -6.30
N ARG A 147 -12.58 2.67 -7.27
CA ARG A 147 -11.79 3.88 -7.44
C ARG A 147 -11.38 4.09 -8.86
N GLU A 148 -11.66 5.27 -9.34
CA GLU A 148 -11.25 5.73 -10.65
C GLU A 148 -10.30 6.92 -10.51
N SER A 149 -9.09 6.80 -11.09
CA SER A 149 -8.11 7.87 -11.09
C SER A 149 -7.76 8.27 -12.51
N ARG A 150 -7.75 9.58 -12.77
CA ARG A 150 -7.29 10.17 -14.03
C ARG A 150 -6.04 10.97 -13.76
N GLU A 151 -5.03 10.77 -14.57
CA GLU A 151 -3.79 11.53 -14.54
C GLU A 151 -3.59 12.25 -15.86
N GLU A 152 -3.32 13.53 -15.78
CA GLU A 152 -2.95 14.35 -16.93
C GLU A 152 -1.57 14.93 -16.68
N GLY A 153 -0.61 14.59 -17.54
CA GLY A 153 0.76 15.06 -17.40
C GLY A 153 1.55 14.95 -18.69
N ALA A 154 2.64 15.70 -18.75
CA ALA A 154 3.64 15.56 -19.78
C ALA A 154 4.95 15.11 -19.14
N SER A 155 5.54 14.03 -19.64
CA SER A 155 6.83 13.54 -19.16
C SER A 155 7.83 13.47 -20.28
N THR A 156 9.12 13.72 -19.96
CA THR A 156 10.23 13.52 -20.87
C THR A 156 11.01 12.28 -20.43
N VAL A 157 11.19 11.34 -21.35
CA VAL A 157 11.83 10.04 -21.05
C VAL A 157 13.34 10.15 -20.86
N ARG A 158 13.97 11.13 -21.50
CA ARG A 158 15.42 11.37 -21.37
C ARG A 158 15.77 12.80 -21.73
N TRP A 159 16.67 13.37 -20.95
CA TRP A 159 17.43 14.54 -21.36
C TRP A 159 18.69 14.05 -22.05
N GLN A 160 18.80 14.22 -23.37
CA GLN A 160 20.04 13.97 -24.10
C GLN A 160 20.66 15.33 -24.46
N SER A 161 21.91 15.50 -24.08
CA SER A 161 22.75 16.56 -24.64
C SER A 161 23.22 16.12 -25.99
N GLY A 162 22.63 16.63 -27.05
CA GLY A 162 23.02 16.32 -28.45
C GLY A 162 21.94 16.77 -29.44
N ALA A 163 22.33 16.95 -30.69
CA ALA A 163 21.40 17.35 -31.73
C ALA A 163 20.35 16.26 -31.94
N PHE A 164 19.09 16.65 -31.89
CA PHE A 164 18.00 15.78 -32.34
C PHE A 164 18.25 15.44 -33.81
N GLN A 165 18.49 14.18 -34.12
CA GLN A 165 18.34 13.73 -35.50
C GLN A 165 16.85 13.79 -35.82
N THR A 166 16.45 14.74 -36.61
CA THR A 166 15.14 14.76 -37.25
C THR A 166 15.03 13.48 -38.09
N VAL A 167 14.25 12.53 -37.62
CA VAL A 167 13.82 11.39 -38.43
C VAL A 167 12.76 11.92 -39.39
N GLY A 168 13.09 12.05 -40.63
CA GLY A 168 12.17 12.48 -41.67
C GLY A 168 12.65 13.73 -42.39
N GLY A 169 13.63 13.59 -43.24
CA GLY A 169 13.81 14.51 -44.35
C GLY A 169 12.71 14.29 -45.38
N LEU A 170 11.89 15.26 -45.60
CA LEU A 170 11.27 15.65 -46.84
C LEU A 170 11.42 17.16 -46.95
#